data_67e7e65be44dcfcaff22e480cca365a5
#
_entry.id   67e7e65be44dcfcaff22e480cca365a5
#
_cell.length_a   1.000
_cell.length_b   1.000
_cell.length_c   1.000
_cell.angle_alpha   90.00
_cell.angle_beta   90.00
_cell.angle_gamma   90.00
#
_symmetry.space_group_name_H-M   'P 1'
#
loop_
_entity.id
_entity.type
_entity.pdbx_description
1 polymer ?
#
loop_
_entity_poly.entity_id
_entity_poly.type
_entity_poly.pdbx_seq_one_letter_code
_entity_poly.pdbx_strand_id
1 'polypeptide(L)'
;MISPTVYKYKSKRLQLVGSLIFLCIGGGTLIPLTLVIGRPGGMATAIRNALAPHIHPDFIGLVGTIPLIPLLLAPIMIAILLVAVIDKRIGIPCPKCGKSLTLRCRHAKVLNTRRCCLCREIVLEE
;
A
#
# COMPACT_ATOMS: atom_id res chain seq x y z
N MET A 1 7.79 -29.25 -0.53
CA MET A 1 7.06 -28.74 0.66
C MET A 1 7.90 -27.67 1.33
N ILE A 2 7.31 -26.77 2.12
CA ILE A 2 8.00 -25.62 2.71
C ILE A 2 8.05 -25.81 4.21
N SER A 3 9.24 -25.67 4.80
CA SER A 3 9.38 -25.73 6.27
C SER A 3 8.61 -24.56 6.94
N PRO A 4 7.84 -24.82 8.01
CA PRO A 4 7.07 -23.81 8.72
C PRO A 4 7.95 -22.70 9.31
N THR A 5 9.18 -23.01 9.70
CA THR A 5 10.17 -22.04 10.20
C THR A 5 10.58 -21.05 9.11
N VAL A 6 10.87 -21.52 7.90
CA VAL A 6 11.23 -20.69 6.73
C VAL A 6 10.03 -19.81 6.34
N TYR A 7 8.83 -20.36 6.35
CA TYR A 7 7.62 -19.60 6.07
C TYR A 7 7.42 -18.46 7.08
N LYS A 8 7.52 -18.75 8.39
CA LYS A 8 7.38 -17.77 9.48
C LYS A 8 8.43 -16.65 9.38
N TYR A 9 9.68 -17.01 9.08
CA TYR A 9 10.77 -16.04 8.93
C TYR A 9 10.54 -15.10 7.75
N LYS A 10 10.28 -15.65 6.55
CA LYS A 10 10.05 -14.86 5.33
C LYS A 10 8.80 -13.97 5.44
N SER A 11 7.73 -14.48 6.04
CA SER A 11 6.51 -13.71 6.26
C SER A 11 6.73 -12.51 7.20
N LYS A 12 7.45 -12.70 8.32
CA LYS A 12 7.84 -11.60 9.22
C LYS A 12 8.70 -10.56 8.51
N ARG A 13 9.68 -11.02 7.71
CA ARG A 13 10.55 -10.12 6.95
C ARG A 13 9.76 -9.28 5.94
N LEU A 14 8.81 -9.88 5.23
CA LEU A 14 7.95 -9.17 4.31
C LEU A 14 7.06 -8.13 5.01
N GLN A 15 6.49 -8.47 6.17
CA GLN A 15 5.72 -7.53 6.98
C GLN A 15 6.56 -6.34 7.43
N LEU A 16 7.77 -6.58 7.93
CA LEU A 16 8.70 -5.52 8.35
C LEU A 16 9.05 -4.59 7.19
N VAL A 17 9.44 -5.15 6.05
CA VAL A 17 9.77 -4.36 4.86
C VAL A 17 8.55 -3.57 4.37
N GLY A 18 7.38 -4.19 4.34
CA GLY A 18 6.13 -3.52 3.98
C GLY A 18 5.80 -2.34 4.91
N SER A 19 5.90 -2.54 6.23
CA SER A 19 5.68 -1.48 7.22
C SER A 19 6.67 -0.33 7.06
N LEU A 20 7.95 -0.63 6.82
CA LEU A 20 8.98 0.39 6.59
C LEU A 20 8.69 1.21 5.33
N ILE A 21 8.30 0.56 4.23
CA ILE A 21 7.92 1.26 2.99
C ILE A 21 6.74 2.19 3.24
N PHE A 22 5.69 1.72 3.93
CA PHE A 22 4.53 2.56 4.25
C PHE A 22 4.89 3.73 5.17
N LEU A 23 5.76 3.52 6.16
CA LEU A 23 6.24 4.58 7.05
C LEU A 23 7.09 5.61 6.30
N CYS A 24 8.03 5.16 5.47
CA CYS A 24 8.91 6.06 4.71
C CYS A 24 8.13 6.86 3.66
N ILE A 25 7.26 6.19 2.90
CA ILE A 25 6.49 6.86 1.85
C ILE A 25 5.32 7.65 2.47
N GLY A 26 4.58 7.08 3.42
CA GLY A 26 3.47 7.78 4.08
C GLY A 26 3.94 8.93 4.96
N GLY A 27 4.88 8.69 5.86
CA GLY A 27 5.40 9.72 6.76
C GLY A 27 6.30 10.74 6.04
N GLY A 28 7.20 10.25 5.18
CA GLY A 28 8.17 11.10 4.49
C GLY A 28 7.57 11.99 3.39
N THR A 29 6.45 11.60 2.78
CA THR A 29 5.84 12.37 1.68
C THR A 29 4.51 13.02 2.06
N LEU A 30 3.63 12.31 2.77
CA LEU A 30 2.31 12.84 3.09
C LEU A 30 2.35 13.98 4.12
N ILE A 31 3.21 13.89 5.15
CA ILE A 31 3.30 14.94 6.17
C ILE A 31 3.79 16.28 5.58
N PRO A 32 4.95 16.34 4.89
CA PRO A 32 5.38 17.61 4.30
C PRO A 32 4.42 18.10 3.22
N LEU A 33 3.80 17.21 2.45
CA LEU A 33 2.82 17.58 1.43
C LEU A 33 1.59 18.24 2.04
N THR A 34 1.02 17.68 3.12
CA THR A 34 -0.11 18.28 3.84
C THR A 34 0.23 19.63 4.46
N LEU A 35 1.45 19.76 5.00
CA LEU A 35 1.93 21.03 5.55
C LEU A 35 2.08 22.13 4.49
N VAL A 36 2.57 21.77 3.29
CA VAL A 36 2.71 22.71 2.17
C VAL A 36 1.35 23.11 1.59
N ILE A 37 0.43 22.14 1.44
CA ILE A 37 -0.91 22.41 0.90
C ILE A 37 -1.76 23.23 1.88
N GLY A 38 -1.65 22.95 3.17
CA GLY A 38 -2.45 23.59 4.22
C GLY A 38 -1.96 25.00 4.64
N ARG A 39 -0.81 25.48 4.12
CA ARG A 39 -0.34 26.83 4.45
C ARG A 39 -1.20 27.91 3.78
N PRO A 40 -1.52 29.01 4.50
CA PRO A 40 -2.13 30.18 3.87
C PRO A 40 -1.20 30.70 2.76
N GLY A 41 -1.74 30.83 1.55
CA GLY A 41 -0.95 31.11 0.32
C GLY A 41 -0.39 29.87 -0.38
N GLY A 42 -0.67 28.65 0.10
CA GLY A 42 -0.23 27.41 -0.54
C GLY A 42 -1.00 27.07 -1.82
N MET A 43 -0.67 25.91 -2.40
CA MET A 43 -1.19 25.46 -3.70
C MET A 43 -2.73 25.44 -3.74
N ALA A 44 -3.41 25.06 -2.65
CA ALA A 44 -4.87 25.03 -2.57
C ALA A 44 -5.49 26.43 -2.70
N THR A 45 -4.88 27.44 -2.07
CA THR A 45 -5.29 28.84 -2.18
C THR A 45 -5.00 29.41 -3.57
N ALA A 46 -3.87 29.07 -4.18
CA ALA A 46 -3.56 29.50 -5.54
C ALA A 46 -4.56 28.92 -6.57
N ILE A 47 -4.88 27.65 -6.48
CA ILE A 47 -5.89 26.99 -7.34
C ILE A 47 -7.26 27.60 -7.11
N ARG A 48 -7.64 27.82 -5.84
CA ARG A 48 -8.92 28.44 -5.51
C ARG A 48 -9.03 29.85 -6.12
N ASN A 49 -8.01 30.68 -5.99
CA ASN A 49 -8.00 32.05 -6.52
C ASN A 49 -8.03 32.07 -8.05
N ALA A 50 -7.35 31.14 -8.72
CA ALA A 50 -7.36 31.02 -10.18
C ALA A 50 -8.73 30.58 -10.71
N LEU A 51 -9.47 29.76 -9.97
CA LEU A 51 -10.77 29.22 -10.40
C LEU A 51 -11.96 30.09 -9.96
N ALA A 52 -11.77 30.94 -8.96
CA ALA A 52 -12.83 31.81 -8.40
C ALA A 52 -13.63 32.61 -9.45
N PRO A 53 -13.02 33.20 -10.51
CA PRO A 53 -13.77 33.98 -11.50
C PRO A 53 -14.62 33.11 -12.45
N HIS A 54 -14.40 31.79 -12.49
CA HIS A 54 -15.03 30.89 -13.48
C HIS A 54 -16.05 29.93 -12.87
N ILE A 55 -16.15 29.85 -11.54
CA ILE A 55 -16.94 28.81 -10.85
C ILE A 55 -17.81 29.45 -9.77
N HIS A 56 -19.06 28.94 -9.64
CA HIS A 56 -19.99 29.37 -8.60
C HIS A 56 -19.36 29.20 -7.20
N PRO A 57 -19.56 30.14 -6.27
CA PRO A 57 -18.89 30.16 -4.96
C PRO A 57 -19.07 28.87 -4.15
N ASP A 58 -20.23 28.20 -4.27
CA ASP A 58 -20.51 26.95 -3.57
C ASP A 58 -19.64 25.77 -4.01
N PHE A 59 -19.12 25.79 -5.24
CA PHE A 59 -18.29 24.73 -5.80
C PHE A 59 -16.78 25.00 -5.71
N ILE A 60 -16.37 26.22 -5.39
CA ILE A 60 -14.94 26.61 -5.35
C ILE A 60 -14.16 25.72 -4.35
N GLY A 61 -14.74 25.40 -3.19
CA GLY A 61 -14.12 24.53 -2.19
C GLY A 61 -13.88 23.13 -2.70
N LEU A 62 -14.86 22.54 -3.38
CA LEU A 62 -14.81 21.20 -3.90
C LEU A 62 -13.80 21.09 -5.08
N VAL A 63 -13.89 22.00 -6.04
CA VAL A 63 -13.04 21.99 -7.24
C VAL A 63 -11.58 22.28 -6.90
N GLY A 64 -11.31 23.10 -5.90
CA GLY A 64 -9.96 23.37 -5.42
C GLY A 64 -9.28 22.16 -4.78
N THR A 65 -10.04 21.17 -4.28
CA THR A 65 -9.50 19.96 -3.67
C THR A 65 -9.35 18.78 -4.63
N ILE A 66 -10.15 18.71 -5.71
CA ILE A 66 -10.11 17.60 -6.67
C ILE A 66 -8.71 17.34 -7.25
N PRO A 67 -7.95 18.33 -7.74
CA PRO A 67 -6.62 18.08 -8.31
C PRO A 67 -5.58 17.64 -7.27
N LEU A 68 -5.85 17.80 -5.98
CA LEU A 68 -4.97 17.35 -4.90
C LEU A 68 -5.14 15.86 -4.58
N ILE A 69 -6.30 15.27 -4.93
CA ILE A 69 -6.59 13.86 -4.67
C ILE A 69 -5.56 12.93 -5.34
N PRO A 70 -5.26 13.02 -6.65
CA PRO A 70 -4.26 12.15 -7.26
C PRO A 70 -2.86 12.36 -6.67
N LEU A 71 -2.52 13.58 -6.26
CA LEU A 71 -1.24 13.88 -5.64
C LEU A 71 -1.09 13.19 -4.28
N LEU A 72 -2.16 13.11 -3.50
CA LEU A 72 -2.19 12.39 -2.21
C LEU A 72 -2.22 10.87 -2.39
N LEU A 73 -2.88 10.37 -3.44
CA LEU A 73 -2.99 8.93 -3.71
C LEU A 73 -1.73 8.35 -4.38
N ALA A 74 -0.96 9.15 -5.13
CA ALA A 74 0.22 8.67 -5.83
C ALA A 74 1.24 7.96 -4.93
N PRO A 75 1.66 8.48 -3.76
CA PRO A 75 2.60 7.78 -2.88
C PRO A 75 2.05 6.47 -2.34
N ILE A 76 0.74 6.39 -2.08
CA ILE A 76 0.08 5.16 -1.62
C ILE A 76 0.13 4.10 -2.72
N MET A 77 -0.18 4.47 -3.95
CA MET A 77 -0.11 3.57 -5.10
C MET A 77 1.31 3.06 -5.35
N ILE A 78 2.30 3.94 -5.24
CA ILE A 78 3.73 3.57 -5.34
C ILE A 78 4.10 2.57 -4.23
N ALA A 79 3.67 2.81 -2.99
CA ALA A 79 3.92 1.89 -1.88
C ALA A 79 3.31 0.50 -2.13
N ILE A 80 2.08 0.44 -2.60
CA ILE A 80 1.40 -0.82 -2.95
C ILE A 80 2.14 -1.56 -4.06
N LEU A 81 2.55 -0.85 -5.12
CA LEU A 81 3.32 -1.46 -6.22
C LEU A 81 4.67 -1.98 -5.74
N LEU A 82 5.40 -1.24 -4.92
CA LEU A 82 6.67 -1.68 -4.35
C LEU A 82 6.50 -2.94 -3.50
N VAL A 83 5.49 -2.99 -2.63
CA VAL A 83 5.21 -4.19 -1.82
C VAL A 83 4.88 -5.38 -2.72
N ALA A 84 4.11 -5.18 -3.80
CA ALA A 84 3.78 -6.25 -4.74
C ALA A 84 5.01 -6.77 -5.50
N VAL A 85 5.92 -5.88 -5.90
CA VAL A 85 7.19 -6.26 -6.56
C VAL A 85 8.10 -7.02 -5.59
N ILE A 86 8.20 -6.58 -4.35
CA ILE A 86 9.02 -7.23 -3.32
C ILE A 86 8.44 -8.60 -2.98
N ASP A 87 7.12 -8.72 -2.85
CA ASP A 87 6.47 -10.03 -2.63
C ASP A 87 6.75 -11.00 -3.78
N LYS A 88 6.74 -10.53 -5.02
CA LYS A 88 7.10 -11.37 -6.17
C LYS A 88 8.55 -11.86 -6.12
N ARG A 89 9.48 -11.10 -5.50
CA ARG A 89 10.90 -11.47 -5.40
C ARG A 89 11.24 -12.30 -4.17
N ILE A 90 10.67 -11.96 -3.02
CA ILE A 90 11.03 -12.54 -1.71
C ILE A 90 9.90 -13.43 -1.18
N GLY A 91 8.67 -13.22 -1.65
CA GLY A 91 7.50 -13.96 -1.23
C GLY A 91 7.62 -15.46 -1.50
N ILE A 92 6.76 -16.22 -0.85
CA ILE A 92 6.73 -17.68 -0.99
C ILE A 92 5.60 -18.06 -1.95
N PRO A 93 5.90 -18.50 -3.17
CA PRO A 93 4.88 -19.00 -4.08
C PRO A 93 4.39 -20.37 -3.60
N CYS A 94 3.10 -20.62 -3.76
CA CYS A 94 2.54 -21.95 -3.57
C CYS A 94 3.10 -22.90 -4.64
N PRO A 95 3.65 -24.06 -4.27
CA PRO A 95 4.25 -25.00 -5.24
C PRO A 95 3.22 -25.58 -6.24
N LYS A 96 1.94 -25.56 -5.89
CA LYS A 96 0.86 -26.11 -6.74
C LYS A 96 0.22 -25.05 -7.64
N CYS A 97 -0.15 -23.88 -7.11
CA CYS A 97 -0.87 -22.85 -7.89
C CYS A 97 -0.01 -21.63 -8.26
N GLY A 98 1.25 -21.56 -7.86
CA GLY A 98 2.18 -20.47 -8.16
C GLY A 98 1.85 -19.11 -7.50
N LYS A 99 0.72 -18.98 -6.82
CA LYS A 99 0.30 -17.73 -6.21
C LYS A 99 1.00 -17.48 -4.87
N SER A 100 1.29 -16.22 -4.55
CA SER A 100 1.94 -15.86 -3.29
C SER A 100 1.10 -16.25 -2.08
N LEU A 101 1.72 -17.00 -1.16
CA LEU A 101 1.14 -17.38 0.13
C LEU A 101 1.25 -16.23 1.14
N THR A 102 2.25 -15.36 0.98
CA THR A 102 2.56 -14.28 1.92
C THR A 102 1.61 -13.09 1.78
N LEU A 103 1.27 -12.71 0.55
CA LEU A 103 0.43 -11.54 0.29
C LEU A 103 -1.07 -11.90 0.24
N ARG A 104 -1.42 -13.06 -0.32
CA ARG A 104 -2.82 -13.40 -0.59
C ARG A 104 -3.50 -14.25 0.49
N CYS A 105 -2.72 -14.91 1.33
CA CYS A 105 -3.24 -15.73 2.41
C CYS A 105 -2.98 -15.12 3.78
N ARG A 106 -3.96 -15.19 4.68
CA ARG A 106 -3.74 -14.81 6.07
C ARG A 106 -2.70 -15.74 6.68
N HIS A 107 -1.60 -15.17 7.16
CA HIS A 107 -0.45 -15.90 7.73
C HIS A 107 -0.87 -16.91 8.80
N ALA A 108 -1.69 -16.49 9.76
CA ALA A 108 -2.21 -17.39 10.81
C ALA A 108 -3.00 -18.58 10.25
N LYS A 109 -3.80 -18.35 9.18
CA LYS A 109 -4.58 -19.43 8.57
C LYS A 109 -3.69 -20.47 7.90
N VAL A 110 -2.65 -20.02 7.18
CA VAL A 110 -1.72 -20.95 6.50
C VAL A 110 -0.91 -21.75 7.53
N LEU A 111 -0.48 -21.14 8.63
CA LEU A 111 0.23 -21.84 9.69
C LEU A 111 -0.66 -22.88 10.40
N ASN A 112 -1.91 -22.54 10.71
CA ASN A 112 -2.80 -23.44 11.42
C ASN A 112 -3.33 -24.59 10.56
N THR A 113 -3.66 -24.32 9.29
CA THR A 113 -4.22 -25.35 8.40
C THR A 113 -3.17 -26.07 7.58
N ARG A 114 -1.93 -25.55 7.53
CA ARG A 114 -0.82 -26.02 6.67
C ARG A 114 -1.18 -26.06 5.18
N ARG A 115 -2.31 -25.44 4.80
CA ARG A 115 -2.87 -25.47 3.43
C ARG A 115 -2.85 -24.10 2.78
N CYS A 116 -2.70 -24.10 1.46
CA CYS A 116 -2.90 -22.89 0.67
C CYS A 116 -4.35 -22.42 0.75
N CYS A 117 -4.58 -21.14 0.95
CA CYS A 117 -5.93 -20.56 1.02
C CYS A 117 -6.69 -20.59 -0.31
N LEU A 118 -5.98 -20.74 -1.43
CA LEU A 118 -6.55 -20.69 -2.78
C LEU A 118 -6.80 -22.08 -3.37
N CYS A 119 -5.76 -22.94 -3.39
CA CYS A 119 -5.88 -24.29 -3.95
C CYS A 119 -6.16 -25.37 -2.89
N ARG A 120 -6.14 -25.03 -1.60
CA ARG A 120 -6.37 -25.91 -0.43
C ARG A 120 -5.39 -27.07 -0.27
N GLU A 121 -4.37 -27.15 -1.12
CA GLU A 121 -3.31 -28.15 -1.03
C GLU A 121 -2.39 -27.92 0.17
N ILE A 122 -1.82 -29.00 0.71
CA ILE A 122 -0.84 -28.97 1.80
C ILE A 122 0.45 -28.36 1.26
N VAL A 123 0.94 -27.31 1.89
CA VAL A 123 2.12 -26.54 1.46
C VAL A 123 3.23 -26.51 2.50
N LEU A 124 2.91 -26.77 3.78
CA LEU A 124 3.89 -26.82 4.87
C LEU A 124 4.11 -28.27 5.30
N GLU A 125 5.37 -28.58 5.57
CA GLU A 125 5.78 -29.87 6.16
C GLU A 125 5.27 -30.00 7.60
N GLU A 126 5.18 -31.24 8.07
CA GLU A 126 4.86 -31.54 9.49
C GLU A 126 5.99 -31.12 10.42
#